data_87201fa11c5a0021f25ae02057a83869
#
_entry.id   87201fa11c5a0021f25ae02057a83869
#
_cell.length_a   1.000
_cell.length_b   1.000
_cell.length_c   1.000
_cell.angle_alpha   90.00
_cell.angle_beta   90.00
_cell.angle_gamma   90.00
#
_symmetry.space_group_name_H-M   'P 1'
#
loop_
_entity.id
_entity.type
_entity.pdbx_description
1 polymer ?
#
loop_
_entity_poly.entity_id
_entity_poly.type
_entity_poly.pdbx_seq_one_letter_code
_entity_poly.pdbx_strand_id
1 'polypeptide(L)'
;MAEQELLEILEAHFGRPKVKGNYAYICSPFNPNDKNPSCSVLLRDTEKFTEGFFKDFSTGKSGNIYKLLNIEHDFGLRKKKKKLPTLNSPSVAKFHMSRFEYTPSKYLFSRGISYEVQEQFRVHEYDDRVSMPAFDKDGYFMYDVSRLIHEKGYANSAPTDAVPALTHTLRPTDMVFVCESMIDAYTFCTVGFKAIALNGAGNHNGLVELFKEHYGKIVLSLDPDKVGRDNAEQIMEKLAKKDVANLELPFDVNECWTRMLAVMDFDTAREKFRAFIFRLLGMEQV
;
A
#
# COMPACT_ATOMS: atom_id res chain seq x y z
N MET A 1 -25.89 17.48 13.57
CA MET A 1 -26.28 17.34 15.00
C MET A 1 -25.12 16.82 15.84
N ALA A 2 -24.45 15.73 15.47
CA ALA A 2 -23.38 15.15 16.30
C ALA A 2 -22.20 16.07 16.61
N GLU A 3 -21.69 16.83 15.62
CA GLU A 3 -20.56 17.74 15.84
C GLU A 3 -20.83 18.87 16.83
N GLN A 4 -22.03 19.44 16.78
CA GLN A 4 -22.41 20.53 17.69
C GLN A 4 -22.59 20.01 19.12
N GLU A 5 -23.17 18.83 19.27
CA GLU A 5 -23.32 18.15 20.56
C GLU A 5 -21.95 17.83 21.19
N LEU A 6 -21.00 17.32 20.40
CA LEU A 6 -19.64 17.08 20.89
C LEU A 6 -18.93 18.38 21.30
N LEU A 7 -19.10 19.46 20.55
CA LEU A 7 -18.52 20.77 20.93
C LEU A 7 -19.11 21.30 22.23
N GLU A 8 -20.39 21.15 22.46
CA GLU A 8 -21.07 21.53 23.73
C GLU A 8 -20.54 20.69 24.91
N ILE A 9 -20.35 19.39 24.71
CA ILE A 9 -19.73 18.51 25.71
C ILE A 9 -18.31 18.97 26.05
N LEU A 10 -17.51 19.23 25.01
CA LEU A 10 -16.14 19.70 25.23
C LEU A 10 -16.08 21.04 25.94
N GLU A 11 -16.96 21.98 25.57
CA GLU A 11 -17.04 23.28 26.20
C GLU A 11 -17.44 23.19 27.68
N ALA A 12 -18.40 22.34 28.00
CA ALA A 12 -18.87 22.12 29.37
C ALA A 12 -17.78 21.52 30.28
N HIS A 13 -16.89 20.66 29.77
CA HIS A 13 -15.91 19.93 30.57
C HIS A 13 -14.50 20.55 30.56
N PHE A 14 -14.13 21.21 29.46
CA PHE A 14 -12.76 21.68 29.23
C PHE A 14 -12.66 23.17 28.86
N GLY A 15 -13.80 23.89 28.89
CA GLY A 15 -13.88 25.25 28.38
C GLY A 15 -13.92 25.31 26.87
N ARG A 16 -14.06 26.51 26.31
CA ARG A 16 -14.30 26.74 24.89
C ARG A 16 -13.15 26.18 24.00
N PRO A 17 -13.42 25.17 23.19
CA PRO A 17 -12.39 24.55 22.34
C PRO A 17 -12.00 25.48 21.18
N LYS A 18 -10.75 25.35 20.69
CA LYS A 18 -10.32 25.96 19.43
C LYS A 18 -10.58 24.99 18.30
N VAL A 19 -11.47 25.33 17.38
CA VAL A 19 -11.79 24.46 16.22
C VAL A 19 -10.90 24.81 15.05
N LYS A 20 -10.27 23.77 14.44
CA LYS A 20 -9.50 23.90 13.21
C LYS A 20 -9.73 22.66 12.32
N GLY A 21 -10.40 22.86 11.19
CA GLY A 21 -10.80 21.78 10.31
C GLY A 21 -11.69 20.76 11.02
N ASN A 22 -11.35 19.49 10.97
CA ASN A 22 -12.12 18.40 11.59
C ASN A 22 -11.75 18.11 13.05
N TYR A 23 -11.05 19.04 13.72
CA TYR A 23 -10.57 18.84 15.09
C TYR A 23 -10.93 20.02 15.99
N ALA A 24 -11.33 19.68 17.22
CA ALA A 24 -11.38 20.60 18.35
C ALA A 24 -10.12 20.42 19.21
N TYR A 25 -9.53 21.51 19.66
CA TYR A 25 -8.35 21.50 20.52
C TYR A 25 -8.74 21.99 21.90
N ILE A 26 -8.45 21.20 22.92
CA ILE A 26 -8.71 21.46 24.34
C ILE A 26 -7.42 21.36 25.14
N CYS A 27 -7.40 21.90 26.36
CA CYS A 27 -6.32 21.60 27.29
C CYS A 27 -6.31 20.12 27.68
N SER A 28 -5.14 19.60 28.01
CA SER A 28 -4.96 18.20 28.35
C SER A 28 -5.85 17.75 29.50
N PRO A 29 -6.72 16.73 29.33
CA PRO A 29 -7.49 16.14 30.44
C PRO A 29 -6.61 15.46 31.51
N PHE A 30 -5.34 15.23 31.20
CA PHE A 30 -4.40 14.48 32.02
C PHE A 30 -3.31 15.34 32.63
N ASN A 31 -3.26 16.64 32.29
CA ASN A 31 -2.32 17.60 32.84
C ASN A 31 -3.06 18.83 33.35
N PRO A 32 -3.34 18.91 34.65
CA PRO A 32 -4.11 20.02 35.25
C PRO A 32 -3.40 21.38 35.14
N ASN A 33 -2.11 21.41 34.83
CA ASN A 33 -1.32 22.61 34.62
C ASN A 33 -1.23 23.04 33.16
N ASP A 34 -1.90 22.33 32.25
CA ASP A 34 -1.90 22.67 30.82
C ASP A 34 -2.73 23.94 30.58
N LYS A 35 -2.04 24.98 30.12
CA LYS A 35 -2.66 26.29 29.80
C LYS A 35 -2.84 26.49 28.29
N ASN A 36 -2.32 25.54 27.47
CA ASN A 36 -2.40 25.62 26.03
C ASN A 36 -3.15 24.37 25.48
N PRO A 37 -4.00 24.56 24.49
CA PRO A 37 -4.70 23.39 23.88
C PRO A 37 -3.72 22.37 23.28
N SER A 38 -3.41 21.34 24.05
CA SER A 38 -2.47 20.29 23.69
C SER A 38 -3.14 18.94 23.39
N CYS A 39 -4.46 18.87 23.48
CA CYS A 39 -5.23 17.67 23.16
C CYS A 39 -6.15 17.95 21.97
N SER A 40 -6.05 17.16 20.92
CA SER A 40 -6.94 17.22 19.75
C SER A 40 -8.06 16.20 19.88
N VAL A 41 -9.30 16.60 19.59
CA VAL A 41 -10.50 15.74 19.56
C VAL A 41 -11.10 15.79 18.17
N LEU A 42 -11.35 14.64 17.59
CA LEU A 42 -11.92 14.47 16.26
C LEU A 42 -13.43 14.77 16.30
N LEU A 43 -13.90 15.69 15.47
CA LEU A 43 -15.28 16.16 15.44
C LEU A 43 -16.21 15.34 14.53
N ARG A 44 -15.66 14.62 13.58
CA ARG A 44 -16.42 13.78 12.64
C ARG A 44 -15.66 12.51 12.35
N ASP A 45 -16.37 11.44 12.06
CA ASP A 45 -15.76 10.17 11.65
C ASP A 45 -14.78 10.34 10.48
N THR A 46 -13.66 9.64 10.58
CA THR A 46 -12.70 9.45 9.48
C THR A 46 -12.60 7.96 9.16
N GLU A 47 -11.85 7.60 8.13
CA GLU A 47 -11.62 6.19 7.80
C GLU A 47 -10.96 5.40 8.94
N LYS A 48 -10.10 6.07 9.72
CA LYS A 48 -9.29 5.43 10.78
C LYS A 48 -9.90 5.57 12.17
N PHE A 49 -10.54 6.69 12.46
CA PHE A 49 -10.98 7.03 13.81
C PHE A 49 -12.44 7.50 13.81
N THR A 50 -13.17 7.16 14.86
CA THR A 50 -14.53 7.67 15.10
C THR A 50 -14.52 9.05 15.74
N GLU A 51 -15.60 9.79 15.55
CA GLU A 51 -15.90 11.00 16.29
C GLU A 51 -15.61 10.83 17.79
N GLY A 52 -15.10 11.88 18.40
CA GLY A 52 -14.65 11.84 19.80
C GLY A 52 -13.30 11.17 20.04
N PHE A 53 -12.62 10.63 19.02
CA PHE A 53 -11.24 10.18 19.20
C PHE A 53 -10.35 11.35 19.58
N PHE A 54 -9.58 11.20 20.66
CA PHE A 54 -8.63 12.22 21.10
C PHE A 54 -7.19 11.72 21.05
N LYS A 55 -6.29 12.67 20.85
CA LYS A 55 -4.86 12.51 21.06
C LYS A 55 -4.31 13.68 21.85
N ASP A 56 -3.78 13.37 23.00
CA ASP A 56 -3.11 14.34 23.89
C ASP A 56 -1.61 14.33 23.61
N PHE A 57 -1.11 15.44 23.09
CA PHE A 57 0.30 15.59 22.73
C PHE A 57 1.20 15.89 23.92
N SER A 58 0.64 16.35 25.06
CA SER A 58 1.41 16.63 26.26
C SER A 58 1.78 15.37 27.04
N THR A 59 0.95 14.32 26.97
CA THR A 59 1.14 13.07 27.71
C THR A 59 1.31 11.84 26.82
N GLY A 60 1.07 11.98 25.50
CA GLY A 60 1.07 10.89 24.53
C GLY A 60 -0.16 9.98 24.58
N LYS A 61 -1.11 10.21 25.50
CA LYS A 61 -2.33 9.41 25.64
C LYS A 61 -3.29 9.62 24.49
N SER A 62 -4.05 8.59 24.17
CA SER A 62 -5.12 8.65 23.17
C SER A 62 -6.29 7.75 23.58
N GLY A 63 -7.47 8.04 23.05
CA GLY A 63 -8.67 7.26 23.34
C GLY A 63 -9.91 7.90 22.75
N ASN A 64 -11.05 7.66 23.36
CA ASN A 64 -12.30 8.30 22.97
C ASN A 64 -12.82 9.17 24.14
N ILE A 65 -13.20 10.41 23.83
CA ILE A 65 -13.59 11.42 24.82
C ILE A 65 -14.88 11.05 25.57
N TYR A 66 -15.83 10.43 24.89
CA TYR A 66 -17.08 9.98 25.52
C TYR A 66 -16.80 8.92 26.60
N LYS A 67 -15.87 8.00 26.31
CA LYS A 67 -15.44 6.99 27.32
C LYS A 67 -14.67 7.64 28.45
N LEU A 68 -13.83 8.64 28.17
CA LEU A 68 -13.10 9.37 29.18
C LEU A 68 -14.01 10.10 30.14
N LEU A 69 -15.09 10.69 29.62
CA LEU A 69 -16.09 11.45 30.40
C LEU A 69 -17.22 10.57 30.95
N ASN A 70 -17.18 9.25 30.68
CA ASN A 70 -18.23 8.29 31.07
C ASN A 70 -19.62 8.68 30.54
N ILE A 71 -19.68 9.23 29.32
CA ILE A 71 -20.90 9.64 28.63
C ILE A 71 -21.35 8.47 27.73
N GLU A 72 -22.61 8.05 27.89
CA GLU A 72 -23.21 7.11 26.93
C GLU A 72 -23.43 7.85 25.60
N HIS A 73 -22.71 7.44 24.57
CA HIS A 73 -22.86 7.94 23.23
C HIS A 73 -23.13 6.75 22.28
N ASP A 74 -24.25 6.86 21.58
CA ASP A 74 -24.56 5.91 20.50
C ASP A 74 -23.62 6.20 19.32
N PHE A 75 -22.51 5.50 19.27
CA PHE A 75 -21.61 5.48 18.11
C PHE A 75 -22.31 4.83 16.92
N GLY A 76 -23.44 5.41 16.48
CA GLY A 76 -24.38 4.89 15.50
C GLY A 76 -23.77 3.73 14.74
N LEU A 77 -24.25 2.52 15.00
CA LEU A 77 -23.64 1.25 14.63
C LEU A 77 -22.87 1.42 13.32
N ARG A 78 -21.56 1.67 13.39
CA ARG A 78 -20.72 1.33 12.23
C ARG A 78 -21.22 -0.05 11.86
N LYS A 79 -21.92 -0.18 10.71
CA LYS A 79 -22.09 -1.51 10.10
C LYS A 79 -20.71 -2.10 10.25
N LYS A 80 -20.54 -3.03 11.23
CA LYS A 80 -19.25 -3.71 11.45
C LYS A 80 -18.82 -4.04 10.05
N LYS A 81 -17.77 -3.36 9.52
CA LYS A 81 -17.13 -3.84 8.30
C LYS A 81 -16.98 -5.29 8.65
N LYS A 82 -17.78 -6.18 8.03
CA LYS A 82 -17.61 -7.62 8.23
C LYS A 82 -16.13 -7.76 8.12
N LYS A 83 -15.44 -8.14 9.20
CA LYS A 83 -14.03 -8.51 9.09
C LYS A 83 -14.04 -9.47 7.93
N LEU A 84 -13.50 -9.03 6.79
CA LEU A 84 -13.27 -9.96 5.70
C LEU A 84 -12.58 -11.13 6.39
N PRO A 85 -13.15 -12.34 6.27
CA PRO A 85 -12.62 -13.49 7.00
C PRO A 85 -11.12 -13.47 6.73
N THR A 86 -10.32 -13.50 7.78
CA THR A 86 -8.86 -13.61 7.64
C THR A 86 -8.62 -14.81 6.73
N LEU A 87 -7.82 -14.63 5.69
CA LEU A 87 -7.56 -15.63 4.64
C LEU A 87 -7.11 -17.01 5.18
N ASN A 88 -6.75 -17.08 6.45
CA ASN A 88 -6.41 -18.30 7.18
C ASN A 88 -7.61 -19.00 7.85
N SER A 89 -8.83 -18.50 7.65
CA SER A 89 -10.01 -19.23 8.11
C SER A 89 -10.31 -20.39 7.15
N PRO A 90 -10.44 -21.63 7.63
CA PRO A 90 -10.71 -22.81 6.76
C PRO A 90 -12.00 -22.73 5.95
N SER A 91 -12.85 -21.73 6.18
CA SER A 91 -14.16 -21.54 5.57
C SER A 91 -14.19 -20.54 4.41
N VAL A 92 -13.06 -19.88 4.06
CA VAL A 92 -13.02 -18.96 2.91
C VAL A 92 -12.73 -19.76 1.65
N ALA A 93 -13.70 -19.87 0.76
CA ALA A 93 -13.48 -20.43 -0.57
C ALA A 93 -12.36 -19.60 -1.24
N LYS A 94 -11.22 -20.24 -1.52
CA LYS A 94 -10.15 -19.61 -2.27
C LYS A 94 -10.62 -19.34 -3.69
N PHE A 95 -10.64 -18.09 -4.11
CA PHE A 95 -11.00 -17.69 -5.46
C PHE A 95 -9.74 -17.67 -6.33
N HIS A 96 -9.72 -18.53 -7.35
CA HIS A 96 -8.64 -18.53 -8.33
C HIS A 96 -8.80 -17.36 -9.31
N MET A 97 -7.70 -16.79 -9.77
CA MET A 97 -7.63 -15.63 -10.68
C MET A 97 -8.50 -15.77 -11.94
N SER A 98 -8.71 -16.99 -12.44
CA SER A 98 -9.55 -17.25 -13.62
C SER A 98 -11.03 -16.87 -13.43
N ARG A 99 -11.47 -16.60 -12.20
CA ARG A 99 -12.84 -16.19 -11.87
C ARG A 99 -13.00 -14.67 -11.71
N PHE A 100 -11.90 -13.94 -11.79
CA PHE A 100 -11.94 -12.49 -11.72
C PHE A 100 -12.24 -11.90 -13.08
N GLU A 101 -13.16 -10.94 -13.11
CA GLU A 101 -13.42 -10.14 -14.29
C GLU A 101 -12.24 -9.21 -14.56
N TYR A 102 -12.07 -8.86 -15.82
CA TYR A 102 -11.09 -7.89 -16.26
C TYR A 102 -11.81 -6.70 -16.90
N THR A 103 -11.45 -5.50 -16.48
CA THR A 103 -11.87 -4.26 -17.12
C THR A 103 -10.64 -3.40 -17.34
N PRO A 104 -10.31 -3.04 -18.61
CA PRO A 104 -9.08 -2.31 -18.88
C PRO A 104 -9.06 -0.95 -18.19
N SER A 105 -7.94 -0.63 -17.56
CA SER A 105 -7.71 0.63 -16.89
C SER A 105 -7.04 1.62 -17.82
N LYS A 106 -7.73 2.71 -18.12
CA LYS A 106 -7.15 3.86 -18.84
C LYS A 106 -6.09 4.56 -18.00
N TYR A 107 -6.29 4.59 -16.68
CA TYR A 107 -5.30 5.15 -15.77
C TYR A 107 -3.98 4.37 -15.84
N LEU A 108 -3.99 3.04 -15.72
CA LEU A 108 -2.77 2.25 -15.82
C LEU A 108 -2.16 2.32 -17.22
N PHE A 109 -2.99 2.37 -18.27
CA PHE A 109 -2.50 2.56 -19.64
C PHE A 109 -1.77 3.90 -19.78
N SER A 110 -2.29 4.99 -19.20
CA SER A 110 -1.61 6.30 -19.19
C SER A 110 -0.28 6.28 -18.41
N ARG A 111 -0.12 5.30 -17.51
CA ARG A 111 1.12 5.01 -16.78
C ARG A 111 2.05 4.05 -17.56
N GLY A 112 1.71 3.76 -18.81
CA GLY A 112 2.48 2.89 -19.69
C GLY A 112 2.38 1.40 -19.37
N ILE A 113 1.37 0.96 -18.61
CA ILE A 113 1.11 -0.46 -18.34
C ILE A 113 0.25 -1.04 -19.45
N SER A 114 0.77 -2.04 -20.16
CA SER A 114 0.09 -2.61 -21.32
C SER A 114 -1.22 -3.33 -20.93
N TYR A 115 -2.17 -3.39 -21.86
CA TYR A 115 -3.44 -4.08 -21.63
C TYR A 115 -3.27 -5.58 -21.41
N GLU A 116 -2.26 -6.20 -22.02
CA GLU A 116 -1.93 -7.61 -21.83
C GLU A 116 -1.56 -7.89 -20.36
N VAL A 117 -0.75 -7.01 -19.77
CA VAL A 117 -0.38 -7.10 -18.35
C VAL A 117 -1.60 -6.86 -17.47
N GLN A 118 -2.42 -5.86 -17.79
CA GLN A 118 -3.65 -5.58 -17.03
C GLN A 118 -4.63 -6.76 -17.07
N GLU A 119 -4.84 -7.38 -18.24
CA GLU A 119 -5.70 -8.56 -18.39
C GLU A 119 -5.14 -9.76 -17.62
N GLN A 120 -3.82 -9.98 -17.74
CA GLN A 120 -3.15 -11.06 -17.06
C GLN A 120 -3.34 -11.01 -15.55
N PHE A 121 -3.31 -9.82 -14.96
CA PHE A 121 -3.47 -9.62 -13.52
C PHE A 121 -4.90 -9.28 -13.09
N ARG A 122 -5.86 -9.38 -14.03
CA ARG A 122 -7.27 -9.15 -13.72
C ARG A 122 -7.54 -7.78 -13.10
N VAL A 123 -6.85 -6.77 -13.61
CA VAL A 123 -7.09 -5.37 -13.21
C VAL A 123 -8.55 -5.00 -13.47
N HIS A 124 -9.12 -4.18 -12.61
CA HIS A 124 -10.46 -3.67 -12.77
C HIS A 124 -10.53 -2.17 -12.45
N GLU A 125 -10.96 -1.35 -13.42
CA GLU A 125 -11.15 0.08 -13.21
C GLU A 125 -12.60 0.38 -12.85
N TYR A 126 -12.78 1.10 -11.76
CA TYR A 126 -14.03 1.71 -11.32
C TYR A 126 -14.00 3.22 -11.60
N ASP A 127 -15.09 3.94 -11.31
CA ASP A 127 -15.19 5.37 -11.58
C ASP A 127 -14.11 6.21 -10.89
N ASP A 128 -13.71 5.84 -9.66
CA ASP A 128 -12.80 6.61 -8.81
C ASP A 128 -11.47 5.91 -8.51
N ARG A 129 -11.33 4.64 -8.91
CA ARG A 129 -10.16 3.82 -8.55
C ARG A 129 -9.87 2.71 -9.54
N VAL A 130 -8.64 2.24 -9.50
CA VAL A 130 -8.24 1.00 -10.14
C VAL A 130 -7.92 -0.05 -9.08
N SER A 131 -8.54 -1.22 -9.19
CA SER A 131 -8.29 -2.40 -8.37
C SER A 131 -7.24 -3.28 -9.05
N MET A 132 -6.24 -3.69 -8.28
CA MET A 132 -5.14 -4.54 -8.67
C MET A 132 -5.10 -5.75 -7.73
N PRO A 133 -5.80 -6.84 -8.05
CA PRO A 133 -5.87 -8.00 -7.18
C PRO A 133 -4.49 -8.64 -7.02
N ALA A 134 -4.14 -9.00 -5.79
CA ALA A 134 -2.95 -9.75 -5.48
C ALA A 134 -3.27 -11.23 -5.35
N PHE A 135 -2.47 -12.07 -6.01
CA PHE A 135 -2.61 -13.52 -6.02
C PHE A 135 -1.37 -14.19 -5.43
N ASP A 136 -1.55 -15.38 -4.86
CA ASP A 136 -0.44 -16.23 -4.43
C ASP A 136 0.22 -16.96 -5.63
N LYS A 137 1.28 -17.71 -5.35
CA LYS A 137 2.03 -18.47 -6.36
C LYS A 137 1.18 -19.49 -7.15
N ASP A 138 0.05 -19.89 -6.61
CA ASP A 138 -0.88 -20.86 -7.21
C ASP A 138 -2.06 -20.15 -7.90
N GLY A 139 -2.05 -18.81 -7.95
CA GLY A 139 -3.07 -17.99 -8.61
C GLY A 139 -4.33 -17.77 -7.79
N TYR A 140 -4.30 -18.02 -6.48
CA TYR A 140 -5.44 -17.74 -5.61
C TYR A 140 -5.39 -16.33 -5.04
N PHE A 141 -6.54 -15.68 -5.00
CA PHE A 141 -6.71 -14.32 -4.50
C PHE A 141 -6.32 -14.21 -3.02
N MET A 142 -5.50 -13.21 -2.73
CA MET A 142 -5.07 -12.90 -1.37
C MET A 142 -5.72 -11.62 -0.83
N TYR A 143 -5.57 -10.52 -1.55
CA TYR A 143 -6.09 -9.20 -1.16
C TYR A 143 -6.17 -8.29 -2.39
N ASP A 144 -6.81 -7.14 -2.22
CA ASP A 144 -6.90 -6.12 -3.26
C ASP A 144 -6.08 -4.89 -2.89
N VAL A 145 -5.38 -4.35 -3.89
CA VAL A 145 -4.68 -3.07 -3.82
C VAL A 145 -5.42 -2.10 -4.75
N SER A 146 -6.08 -1.11 -4.19
CA SER A 146 -6.80 -0.12 -4.97
C SER A 146 -6.08 1.22 -4.96
N ARG A 147 -5.82 1.77 -6.14
CA ARG A 147 -5.27 3.11 -6.35
C ARG A 147 -6.39 4.08 -6.71
N LEU A 148 -6.48 5.21 -6.01
CA LEU A 148 -7.37 6.31 -6.39
C LEU A 148 -6.84 6.99 -7.66
N ILE A 149 -7.75 7.26 -8.62
CA ILE A 149 -7.37 7.79 -9.96
C ILE A 149 -7.20 9.31 -9.90
N HIS A 150 -8.06 10.00 -9.16
CA HIS A 150 -8.15 11.46 -9.16
C HIS A 150 -7.33 12.14 -8.05
N GLU A 151 -6.82 11.36 -7.11
CA GLU A 151 -6.01 11.86 -6.00
C GLU A 151 -4.92 10.87 -5.59
N LYS A 152 -3.92 11.37 -4.84
CA LYS A 152 -2.89 10.48 -4.28
C LYS A 152 -3.49 9.69 -3.12
N GLY A 153 -3.66 8.39 -3.30
CA GLY A 153 -4.14 7.53 -2.23
C GLY A 153 -4.24 6.08 -2.65
N TYR A 154 -4.12 5.20 -1.65
CA TYR A 154 -4.36 3.78 -1.79
C TYR A 154 -5.43 3.36 -0.79
N ALA A 155 -6.34 2.51 -1.23
CA ALA A 155 -7.30 1.82 -0.39
C ALA A 155 -6.95 0.33 -0.43
N ASN A 156 -6.04 -0.09 0.44
CA ASN A 156 -5.58 -1.48 0.45
C ASN A 156 -6.46 -2.31 1.38
N SER A 157 -6.86 -3.48 0.92
CA SER A 157 -7.43 -4.52 1.77
C SER A 157 -6.37 -5.47 2.34
N ALA A 158 -5.08 -5.18 2.08
CA ALA A 158 -3.97 -5.99 2.54
C ALA A 158 -3.94 -6.09 4.07
N PRO A 159 -3.82 -7.29 4.64
CA PRO A 159 -3.48 -7.46 6.05
C PRO A 159 -2.06 -6.91 6.31
N THR A 160 -1.78 -6.53 7.56
CA THR A 160 -0.47 -5.99 7.98
C THR A 160 0.70 -6.94 7.76
N ASP A 161 0.43 -8.24 7.58
CA ASP A 161 1.41 -9.30 7.31
C ASP A 161 1.23 -9.85 5.88
N ALA A 162 0.93 -8.96 4.93
CA ALA A 162 0.66 -9.37 3.56
C ALA A 162 1.86 -10.09 2.94
N VAL A 163 1.61 -11.24 2.35
CA VAL A 163 2.60 -11.91 1.51
C VAL A 163 2.77 -11.11 0.23
N PRO A 164 4.00 -10.98 -0.31
CA PRO A 164 4.21 -10.31 -1.58
C PRO A 164 3.28 -10.84 -2.68
N ALA A 165 2.69 -9.93 -3.44
CA ALA A 165 1.83 -10.28 -4.56
C ALA A 165 2.66 -10.85 -5.70
N LEU A 166 2.40 -12.09 -6.05
CA LEU A 166 3.02 -12.72 -7.22
C LEU A 166 2.30 -12.33 -8.47
N THR A 167 3.10 -12.03 -9.46
CA THR A 167 2.59 -11.68 -10.77
C THR A 167 2.48 -12.88 -11.70
N HIS A 168 3.02 -14.05 -11.34
CA HIS A 168 2.99 -15.27 -12.20
C HIS A 168 3.45 -16.52 -11.47
N THR A 169 3.24 -17.67 -12.14
CA THR A 169 4.01 -18.90 -11.87
C THR A 169 5.50 -18.59 -11.93
N LEU A 170 6.12 -18.50 -10.78
CA LEU A 170 7.54 -18.26 -10.65
C LEU A 170 8.27 -19.60 -10.77
N ARG A 171 9.09 -19.73 -11.81
CA ARG A 171 9.99 -20.89 -11.89
C ARG A 171 11.22 -20.65 -11.00
N PRO A 172 11.80 -21.67 -10.40
CA PRO A 172 12.97 -21.51 -9.54
C PRO A 172 14.17 -20.82 -10.19
N THR A 173 14.27 -20.87 -11.52
CA THR A 173 15.37 -20.28 -12.32
C THR A 173 15.11 -18.86 -12.82
N ASP A 174 13.92 -18.34 -12.64
CA ASP A 174 13.56 -17.05 -13.21
C ASP A 174 14.36 -15.91 -12.56
N MET A 175 14.72 -14.89 -13.33
CA MET A 175 15.11 -13.60 -12.77
C MET A 175 13.85 -12.85 -12.37
N VAL A 176 13.80 -12.38 -11.11
CA VAL A 176 12.61 -11.77 -10.51
C VAL A 176 12.93 -10.43 -9.91
N PHE A 177 12.15 -9.42 -10.28
CA PHE A 177 12.23 -8.10 -9.67
C PHE A 177 11.31 -7.99 -8.47
N VAL A 178 11.78 -7.41 -7.38
CA VAL A 178 11.03 -7.13 -6.16
C VAL A 178 10.83 -5.63 -6.07
N CYS A 179 9.59 -5.18 -6.15
CA CYS A 179 9.20 -3.77 -6.16
C CYS A 179 8.41 -3.41 -4.91
N GLU A 180 8.33 -2.14 -4.59
CA GLU A 180 7.53 -1.66 -3.48
C GLU A 180 6.03 -1.66 -3.82
N SER A 181 5.66 -1.26 -5.04
CA SER A 181 4.27 -1.11 -5.48
C SER A 181 3.87 -2.07 -6.61
N MET A 182 2.54 -2.30 -6.74
CA MET A 182 1.96 -3.06 -7.86
C MET A 182 2.24 -2.39 -9.22
N ILE A 183 2.22 -1.05 -9.27
CA ILE A 183 2.44 -0.31 -10.52
C ILE A 183 3.88 -0.52 -11.02
N ASP A 184 4.85 -0.51 -10.13
CA ASP A 184 6.25 -0.78 -10.48
C ASP A 184 6.45 -2.22 -10.95
N ALA A 185 5.84 -3.18 -10.25
CA ALA A 185 5.87 -4.58 -10.67
C ALA A 185 5.21 -4.77 -12.05
N TYR A 186 4.06 -4.14 -12.32
CA TYR A 186 3.42 -4.18 -13.62
C TYR A 186 4.24 -3.49 -14.72
N THR A 187 5.00 -2.46 -14.37
CA THR A 187 5.95 -1.83 -15.29
C THR A 187 7.00 -2.83 -15.75
N PHE A 188 7.64 -3.55 -14.82
CA PHE A 188 8.59 -4.61 -15.20
C PHE A 188 7.93 -5.71 -16.03
N CYS A 189 6.70 -6.11 -15.70
CA CYS A 189 5.98 -7.11 -16.51
C CYS A 189 5.69 -6.60 -17.91
N THR A 190 5.31 -5.33 -18.07
CA THR A 190 5.07 -4.69 -19.38
C THR A 190 6.32 -4.70 -20.26
N VAL A 191 7.48 -4.53 -19.68
CA VAL A 191 8.75 -4.59 -20.42
C VAL A 191 9.33 -6.00 -20.52
N GLY A 192 8.58 -7.02 -20.06
CA GLY A 192 8.87 -8.45 -20.27
C GLY A 192 9.75 -9.09 -19.20
N PHE A 193 9.80 -8.52 -17.99
CA PHE A 193 10.41 -9.15 -16.83
C PHE A 193 9.36 -9.80 -15.93
N LYS A 194 9.80 -10.64 -15.00
CA LYS A 194 8.97 -11.13 -13.90
C LYS A 194 9.18 -10.25 -12.67
N ALA A 195 8.11 -9.88 -12.02
CA ALA A 195 8.17 -9.01 -10.85
C ALA A 195 7.16 -9.42 -9.79
N ILE A 196 7.41 -9.00 -8.56
CA ILE A 196 6.52 -9.10 -7.41
C ILE A 196 6.46 -7.76 -6.71
N ALA A 197 5.33 -7.47 -6.04
CA ALA A 197 5.14 -6.24 -5.29
C ALA A 197 5.02 -6.55 -3.80
N LEU A 198 5.76 -5.81 -2.98
CA LEU A 198 5.67 -5.90 -1.51
C LEU A 198 4.37 -5.30 -0.98
N ASN A 199 3.83 -4.28 -1.68
CA ASN A 199 2.64 -3.51 -1.26
C ASN A 199 2.74 -2.93 0.15
N GLY A 200 3.93 -2.47 0.50
CA GLY A 200 4.28 -1.84 1.76
C GLY A 200 5.69 -2.18 2.20
N ALA A 201 6.43 -1.16 2.62
CA ALA A 201 7.86 -1.24 2.92
C ALA A 201 8.24 -2.31 3.97
N GLY A 202 7.33 -2.65 4.89
CA GLY A 202 7.57 -3.69 5.92
C GLY A 202 7.21 -5.12 5.52
N ASN A 203 6.65 -5.36 4.33
CA ASN A 203 6.09 -6.67 3.94
C ASN A 203 7.13 -7.67 3.39
N HIS A 204 8.38 -7.57 3.83
CA HIS A 204 9.44 -8.43 3.32
C HIS A 204 9.65 -9.74 4.10
N ASN A 205 8.90 -9.98 5.17
CA ASN A 205 9.07 -11.21 5.97
C ASN A 205 8.69 -12.48 5.20
N GLY A 206 7.72 -12.39 4.28
CA GLY A 206 7.32 -13.52 3.43
C GLY A 206 8.30 -13.88 2.32
N LEU A 207 9.29 -13.02 2.01
CA LEU A 207 10.23 -13.24 0.90
C LEU A 207 11.12 -14.46 1.10
N VAL A 208 11.54 -14.73 2.34
CA VAL A 208 12.42 -15.88 2.64
C VAL A 208 11.72 -17.20 2.30
N GLU A 209 10.46 -17.35 2.69
CA GLU A 209 9.69 -18.54 2.37
C GLU A 209 9.35 -18.62 0.88
N LEU A 210 8.97 -17.48 0.29
CA LEU A 210 8.69 -17.39 -1.16
C LEU A 210 9.88 -17.83 -2.01
N PHE A 211 11.09 -17.39 -1.65
CA PHE A 211 12.31 -17.69 -2.38
C PHE A 211 13.07 -18.91 -1.88
N LYS A 212 12.47 -19.71 -0.98
CA LYS A 212 13.14 -20.89 -0.41
C LYS A 212 13.72 -21.83 -1.47
N GLU A 213 12.90 -22.21 -2.44
CA GLU A 213 13.28 -23.10 -3.53
C GLU A 213 13.77 -22.35 -4.78
N HIS A 214 13.91 -21.03 -4.69
CA HIS A 214 14.36 -20.20 -5.80
C HIS A 214 15.87 -20.09 -5.82
N TYR A 215 16.47 -20.25 -7.00
CA TYR A 215 17.91 -20.12 -7.24
C TYR A 215 18.27 -19.23 -8.44
N GLY A 216 17.27 -18.63 -9.08
CA GLY A 216 17.46 -17.57 -10.06
C GLY A 216 17.84 -16.23 -9.38
N LYS A 217 18.25 -15.26 -10.19
CA LYS A 217 18.61 -13.93 -9.68
C LYS A 217 17.39 -13.18 -9.16
N ILE A 218 17.51 -12.62 -7.94
CA ILE A 218 16.54 -11.73 -7.32
C ILE A 218 17.06 -10.31 -7.45
N VAL A 219 16.29 -9.42 -8.02
CA VAL A 219 16.67 -8.01 -8.20
C VAL A 219 15.74 -7.13 -7.38
N LEU A 220 16.27 -6.50 -6.36
CA LEU A 220 15.52 -5.51 -5.58
C LEU A 220 15.47 -4.20 -6.37
N SER A 221 14.30 -3.63 -6.53
CA SER A 221 14.07 -2.32 -7.17
C SER A 221 13.00 -1.58 -6.36
N LEU A 222 13.42 -1.12 -5.18
CA LEU A 222 12.59 -0.38 -4.25
C LEU A 222 12.71 1.12 -4.52
N ASP A 223 11.88 1.93 -3.88
CA ASP A 223 11.90 3.38 -4.06
C ASP A 223 13.27 3.98 -3.71
N PRO A 224 13.76 4.96 -4.47
CA PRO A 224 15.10 5.51 -4.29
C PRO A 224 15.18 6.51 -3.12
N ASP A 225 14.36 6.32 -2.10
CA ASP A 225 14.37 7.11 -0.88
C ASP A 225 15.13 6.38 0.26
N LYS A 226 15.19 7.01 1.43
CA LYS A 226 15.88 6.40 2.58
C LYS A 226 15.19 5.11 3.04
N VAL A 227 13.85 5.07 3.03
CA VAL A 227 13.08 3.92 3.50
C VAL A 227 13.28 2.73 2.57
N GLY A 228 13.22 2.96 1.25
CA GLY A 228 13.47 1.91 0.26
C GLY A 228 14.90 1.35 0.36
N ARG A 229 15.92 2.20 0.56
CA ARG A 229 17.30 1.73 0.76
C ARG A 229 17.46 0.91 2.04
N ASP A 230 16.93 1.39 3.18
CA ASP A 230 16.99 0.67 4.45
C ASP A 230 16.29 -0.70 4.36
N ASN A 231 15.18 -0.78 3.61
CA ASN A 231 14.49 -2.04 3.35
C ASN A 231 15.26 -2.97 2.41
N ALA A 232 15.91 -2.43 1.38
CA ALA A 232 16.74 -3.22 0.48
C ALA A 232 17.88 -3.91 1.24
N GLU A 233 18.57 -3.20 2.12
CA GLU A 233 19.61 -3.76 2.99
C GLU A 233 19.07 -4.90 3.86
N GLN A 234 17.93 -4.70 4.54
CA GLN A 234 17.30 -5.73 5.37
C GLN A 234 16.88 -6.96 4.55
N ILE A 235 16.37 -6.78 3.33
CA ILE A 235 16.01 -7.89 2.46
C ILE A 235 17.27 -8.65 2.00
N MET A 236 18.34 -7.95 1.63
CA MET A 236 19.61 -8.57 1.25
C MET A 236 20.19 -9.39 2.39
N GLU A 237 20.15 -8.90 3.63
CA GLU A 237 20.58 -9.65 4.80
C GLU A 237 19.75 -10.94 4.99
N LYS A 238 18.42 -10.85 4.88
CA LYS A 238 17.52 -12.03 5.00
C LYS A 238 17.73 -13.05 3.89
N LEU A 239 18.09 -12.60 2.71
CA LEU A 239 18.34 -13.43 1.53
C LEU A 239 19.83 -13.65 1.23
N ALA A 240 20.72 -13.49 2.20
CA ALA A 240 22.18 -13.54 2.03
C ALA A 240 22.73 -14.82 1.38
N LYS A 241 21.93 -15.92 1.35
CA LYS A 241 22.29 -17.18 0.69
C LYS A 241 21.79 -17.27 -0.75
N LYS A 242 21.16 -16.23 -1.29
CA LYS A 242 20.59 -16.15 -2.63
C LYS A 242 21.41 -15.19 -3.50
N ASP A 243 21.27 -15.33 -4.81
CA ASP A 243 21.83 -14.34 -5.76
C ASP A 243 20.92 -13.12 -5.79
N VAL A 244 21.24 -12.12 -4.97
CA VAL A 244 20.46 -10.88 -4.83
C VAL A 244 21.28 -9.70 -5.34
N ALA A 245 20.69 -8.91 -6.22
CA ALA A 245 21.22 -7.62 -6.66
C ALA A 245 20.28 -6.48 -6.22
N ASN A 246 20.84 -5.32 -5.91
CA ASN A 246 20.06 -4.10 -5.71
C ASN A 246 20.16 -3.23 -6.97
N LEU A 247 19.02 -2.90 -7.56
CA LEU A 247 18.92 -2.02 -8.74
C LEU A 247 18.48 -0.64 -8.28
N GLU A 248 19.43 0.27 -8.21
CA GLU A 248 19.16 1.67 -7.88
C GLU A 248 18.82 2.46 -9.15
N LEU A 249 17.59 2.95 -9.21
CA LEU A 249 17.12 3.84 -10.27
C LEU A 249 17.10 5.29 -9.76
N PRO A 250 17.19 6.30 -10.66
CA PRO A 250 17.14 7.70 -10.26
C PRO A 250 15.74 8.17 -9.79
N PHE A 251 14.69 7.42 -10.11
CA PHE A 251 13.29 7.62 -9.75
C PHE A 251 12.66 6.26 -9.50
N ASP A 252 11.40 6.22 -9.03
CA ASP A 252 10.65 4.96 -9.01
C ASP A 252 10.59 4.33 -10.41
N VAL A 253 10.35 3.03 -10.46
CA VAL A 253 10.41 2.24 -11.72
C VAL A 253 9.45 2.81 -12.76
N ASN A 254 8.21 3.09 -12.34
CA ASN A 254 7.19 3.57 -13.25
C ASN A 254 7.46 5.02 -13.70
N GLU A 255 8.05 5.86 -12.86
CA GLU A 255 8.46 7.20 -13.28
C GLU A 255 9.59 7.14 -14.32
N CYS A 256 10.60 6.28 -14.12
CA CYS A 256 11.65 6.05 -15.12
C CYS A 256 11.05 5.62 -16.46
N TRP A 257 10.10 4.69 -16.43
CA TRP A 257 9.42 4.19 -17.61
C TRP A 257 8.60 5.26 -18.34
N THR A 258 7.75 5.98 -17.61
CA THR A 258 6.89 7.03 -18.20
C THR A 258 7.68 8.19 -18.78
N ARG A 259 8.85 8.53 -18.20
CA ARG A 259 9.77 9.51 -18.76
C ARG A 259 10.35 9.06 -20.11
N MET A 260 10.62 7.77 -20.30
CA MET A 260 11.05 7.24 -21.60
C MET A 260 9.92 7.29 -22.62
N LEU A 261 8.69 6.90 -22.22
CA LEU A 261 7.51 6.99 -23.09
C LEU A 261 7.16 8.40 -23.53
N ALA A 262 7.55 9.41 -22.76
CA ALA A 262 7.31 10.82 -23.13
C ALA A 262 8.15 11.28 -24.33
N VAL A 263 9.22 10.56 -24.70
CA VAL A 263 10.18 10.98 -25.72
C VAL A 263 10.40 9.94 -26.83
N MET A 264 9.82 8.76 -26.73
CA MET A 264 9.94 7.70 -27.73
C MET A 264 8.68 6.83 -27.79
N ASP A 265 8.51 6.10 -28.88
CA ASP A 265 7.42 5.13 -29.00
C ASP A 265 7.59 3.94 -28.05
N PHE A 266 6.51 3.19 -27.85
CA PHE A 266 6.43 2.14 -26.84
C PHE A 266 7.49 1.02 -27.06
N ASP A 267 7.66 0.53 -28.29
CA ASP A 267 8.57 -0.58 -28.57
C ASP A 267 10.02 -0.14 -28.39
N THR A 268 10.39 1.03 -28.90
CA THR A 268 11.71 1.62 -28.68
C THR A 268 11.99 1.88 -27.20
N ALA A 269 11.00 2.39 -26.47
CA ALA A 269 11.12 2.60 -25.03
C ALA A 269 11.35 1.27 -24.29
N ARG A 270 10.59 0.23 -24.63
CA ARG A 270 10.70 -1.11 -24.04
C ARG A 270 12.08 -1.71 -24.22
N GLU A 271 12.60 -1.68 -25.45
CA GLU A 271 13.95 -2.18 -25.75
C GLU A 271 15.03 -1.41 -24.97
N LYS A 272 14.96 -0.07 -25.01
CA LYS A 272 15.95 0.78 -24.33
C LYS A 272 15.86 0.65 -22.80
N PHE A 273 14.67 0.52 -22.24
CA PHE A 273 14.51 0.33 -20.80
C PHE A 273 15.09 -1.01 -20.36
N ARG A 274 14.83 -2.09 -21.11
CA ARG A 274 15.47 -3.40 -20.88
C ARG A 274 16.99 -3.31 -20.94
N ALA A 275 17.53 -2.70 -22.00
CA ALA A 275 18.98 -2.50 -22.16
C ALA A 275 19.59 -1.70 -20.99
N PHE A 276 18.90 -0.66 -20.55
CA PHE A 276 19.29 0.16 -19.41
C PHE A 276 19.35 -0.67 -18.11
N ILE A 277 18.33 -1.47 -17.84
CA ILE A 277 18.27 -2.37 -16.67
C ILE A 277 19.41 -3.38 -16.71
N PHE A 278 19.62 -4.09 -17.83
CA PHE A 278 20.71 -5.07 -17.95
C PHE A 278 22.08 -4.43 -17.75
N ARG A 279 22.29 -3.25 -18.32
CA ARG A 279 23.55 -2.50 -18.13
C ARG A 279 23.80 -2.14 -16.66
N LEU A 280 22.77 -1.69 -15.93
CA LEU A 280 22.90 -1.38 -14.49
C LEU A 280 23.20 -2.64 -13.66
N LEU A 281 22.69 -3.79 -14.07
CA LEU A 281 22.98 -5.08 -13.44
C LEU A 281 24.31 -5.69 -13.86
N GLY A 282 25.10 -5.04 -14.74
CA GLY A 282 26.33 -5.58 -15.29
C GLY A 282 26.12 -6.81 -16.17
N MET A 283 24.95 -6.96 -16.78
CA MET A 283 24.58 -8.11 -17.62
C MET A 283 24.55 -7.70 -19.09
N GLU A 284 25.08 -8.56 -19.95
CA GLU A 284 24.91 -8.41 -21.40
C GLU A 284 23.49 -8.78 -21.81
N GLN A 285 22.92 -8.08 -22.79
CA GLN A 285 21.67 -8.49 -23.41
C GLN A 285 21.96 -9.74 -24.25
N VAL A 286 21.32 -10.84 -23.90
CA VAL A 286 21.29 -12.07 -24.70
C VAL A 286 20.18 -11.99 -25.75
#